data_9407a1aaabe52ce0a5561083c280366d
#
_entry.id   9407a1aaabe52ce0a5561083c280366d
#
_cell.length_a   1.000
_cell.length_b   1.000
_cell.length_c   1.000
_cell.angle_alpha   90.00
_cell.angle_beta   90.00
_cell.angle_gamma   90.00
#
_symmetry.space_group_name_H-M   'P 1'
#
loop_
_entity.id
_entity.type
_entity.pdbx_description
1 polymer ?
#
loop_
_entity_poly.entity_id
_entity_poly.type
_entity_poly.pdbx_seq_one_letter_code
_entity_poly.pdbx_strand_id
1 'polypeptide(L)'
;MRIQDSIIENTQAAANEAFRYAAAVPSEKLNWSPLDVGRSVLDQIQELAKCPDWAYTLVSGEDMPEMNEESMAAYKAEIATWDTVDVCKAECQKRLEKLFELYRNLPDERLAETKWLPYGGGKDFTMEEMMSYPHWNFTYHAGQIAYIQTLYGDKEMY
;
A
#
# COMPACT_ATOMS: atom_id res chain seq x y z
N MET A 1 -10.16 -17.57 15.34
CA MET A 1 -9.26 -16.70 14.53
C MET A 1 -9.45 -15.30 15.05
N ARG A 2 -8.39 -14.64 15.47
CA ARG A 2 -8.42 -13.23 15.90
C ARG A 2 -8.67 -12.34 14.70
N ILE A 3 -9.22 -11.14 14.92
CA ILE A 3 -9.45 -10.19 13.83
C ILE A 3 -8.13 -9.74 13.18
N GLN A 4 -7.07 -9.61 13.98
CA GLN A 4 -5.72 -9.30 13.49
C GLN A 4 -5.23 -10.33 12.48
N ASP A 5 -5.48 -11.62 12.72
CA ASP A 5 -5.09 -12.70 11.81
C ASP A 5 -5.83 -12.57 10.48
N SER A 6 -7.13 -12.29 10.53
CA SER A 6 -7.94 -12.09 9.32
C SER A 6 -7.48 -10.86 8.52
N ILE A 7 -7.14 -9.75 9.21
CA ILE A 7 -6.61 -8.54 8.55
C ILE A 7 -5.27 -8.86 7.87
N ILE A 8 -4.38 -9.61 8.54
CA ILE A 8 -3.08 -10.01 7.98
C ILE A 8 -3.28 -10.86 6.72
N GLU A 9 -4.13 -11.89 6.79
CA GLU A 9 -4.40 -12.78 5.65
C GLU A 9 -4.98 -12.01 4.46
N ASN A 10 -5.99 -11.17 4.70
CA ASN A 10 -6.63 -10.37 3.66
C ASN A 10 -5.65 -9.35 3.05
N THR A 11 -4.83 -8.70 3.86
CA THR A 11 -3.83 -7.74 3.40
C THR A 11 -2.76 -8.42 2.54
N GLN A 12 -2.26 -9.59 2.97
CA GLN A 12 -1.29 -10.35 2.19
C GLN A 12 -1.88 -10.84 0.86
N ALA A 13 -3.14 -11.29 0.86
CA ALA A 13 -3.82 -11.71 -0.36
C ALA A 13 -3.98 -10.53 -1.35
N ALA A 14 -4.40 -9.37 -0.87
CA ALA A 14 -4.54 -8.16 -1.71
C ALA A 14 -3.18 -7.66 -2.24
N ALA A 15 -2.12 -7.71 -1.43
CA ALA A 15 -0.77 -7.39 -1.89
C ALA A 15 -0.31 -8.35 -2.99
N ASN A 16 -0.50 -9.65 -2.80
CA ASN A 16 -0.14 -10.66 -3.80
C ASN A 16 -0.91 -10.45 -5.11
N GLU A 17 -2.20 -10.08 -5.04
CA GLU A 17 -3.02 -9.77 -6.21
C GLU A 17 -2.51 -8.53 -6.94
N ALA A 18 -2.28 -7.42 -6.25
CA ALA A 18 -1.78 -6.18 -6.85
C ALA A 18 -0.43 -6.40 -7.58
N PHE A 19 0.50 -7.11 -6.95
CA PHE A 19 1.80 -7.42 -7.58
C PHE A 19 1.71 -8.48 -8.68
N ARG A 20 0.70 -9.36 -8.67
CA ARG A 20 0.44 -10.30 -9.78
C ARG A 20 -0.02 -9.54 -11.02
N TYR A 21 -0.95 -8.60 -10.91
CA TYR A 21 -1.34 -7.71 -12.00
C TYR A 21 -0.16 -6.87 -12.49
N ALA A 22 0.61 -6.27 -11.59
CA ALA A 22 1.77 -5.48 -11.96
C ALA A 22 2.84 -6.29 -12.70
N ALA A 23 3.06 -7.54 -12.32
CA ALA A 23 4.03 -8.44 -12.96
C ALA A 23 3.63 -8.84 -14.40
N ALA A 24 2.36 -8.75 -14.73
CA ALA A 24 1.87 -8.99 -16.10
C ALA A 24 2.02 -7.77 -17.02
N VAL A 25 2.36 -6.60 -16.48
CA VAL A 25 2.58 -5.37 -17.27
C VAL A 25 3.92 -5.47 -18.00
N PRO A 26 3.95 -5.30 -19.33
CA PRO A 26 5.20 -5.24 -20.08
C PRO A 26 6.14 -4.14 -19.56
N SER A 27 7.43 -4.41 -19.49
CA SER A 27 8.41 -3.48 -18.89
C SER A 27 8.38 -2.08 -19.52
N GLU A 28 8.17 -2.01 -20.84
CA GLU A 28 8.03 -0.74 -21.58
C GLU A 28 6.73 0.02 -21.26
N LYS A 29 5.77 -0.63 -20.57
CA LYS A 29 4.50 -0.02 -20.14
C LYS A 29 4.48 0.37 -18.67
N LEU A 30 5.47 -0.02 -17.88
CA LEU A 30 5.49 0.29 -16.44
C LEU A 30 5.41 1.79 -16.14
N ASN A 31 6.07 2.61 -16.95
CA ASN A 31 6.06 4.08 -16.83
C ASN A 31 4.99 4.76 -17.70
N TRP A 32 4.18 4.00 -18.43
CA TRP A 32 3.14 4.58 -19.26
C TRP A 32 2.03 5.20 -18.41
N SER A 33 1.70 6.46 -18.69
CA SER A 33 0.67 7.22 -17.99
C SER A 33 -0.57 7.38 -18.86
N PRO A 34 -1.76 6.99 -18.41
CA PRO A 34 -2.99 7.27 -19.13
C PRO A 34 -3.18 8.78 -19.36
N LEU A 35 -3.50 9.17 -20.60
CA LEU A 35 -3.75 10.57 -20.98
C LEU A 35 -2.59 11.53 -20.64
N ASP A 36 -1.37 11.02 -20.54
CA ASP A 36 -0.13 11.76 -20.20
C ASP A 36 -0.14 12.46 -18.82
N VAL A 37 -1.20 12.30 -18.03
CA VAL A 37 -1.38 12.91 -16.70
C VAL A 37 -1.80 11.92 -15.61
N GLY A 38 -2.18 10.70 -15.99
CA GLY A 38 -2.54 9.65 -15.06
C GLY A 38 -1.31 9.06 -14.36
N ARG A 39 -1.55 8.32 -13.29
CA ARG A 39 -0.48 7.60 -12.60
C ARG A 39 -0.06 6.36 -13.39
N SER A 40 1.23 6.14 -13.51
CA SER A 40 1.76 4.90 -14.11
C SER A 40 1.62 3.70 -13.16
N VAL A 41 1.81 2.50 -13.68
CA VAL A 41 1.84 1.30 -12.85
C VAL A 41 3.02 1.34 -11.88
N LEU A 42 4.20 1.78 -12.34
CA LEU A 42 5.39 1.89 -11.49
C LEU A 42 5.14 2.82 -10.30
N ASP A 43 4.59 4.03 -10.54
CA ASP A 43 4.26 4.97 -9.48
C ASP A 43 3.30 4.37 -8.44
N GLN A 44 2.32 3.58 -8.88
CA GLN A 44 1.36 2.93 -7.98
C GLN A 44 2.01 1.83 -7.15
N ILE A 45 2.84 0.96 -7.74
CA ILE A 45 3.50 -0.11 -6.98
C ILE A 45 4.61 0.41 -6.05
N GLN A 46 5.23 1.54 -6.35
CA GLN A 46 6.13 2.24 -5.42
C GLN A 46 5.37 2.73 -4.18
N GLU A 47 4.18 3.32 -4.35
CA GLU A 47 3.31 3.68 -3.24
C GLU A 47 2.90 2.45 -2.43
N LEU A 48 2.47 1.37 -3.10
CA LEU A 48 2.09 0.12 -2.43
C LEU A 48 3.26 -0.49 -1.64
N ALA A 49 4.48 -0.40 -2.16
CA ALA A 49 5.65 -0.87 -1.44
C ALA A 49 5.93 -0.08 -0.16
N LYS A 50 5.55 1.20 -0.12
CA LYS A 50 5.74 2.10 1.03
C LYS A 50 4.55 2.11 2.00
N CYS A 51 3.36 1.74 1.53
CA CYS A 51 2.11 1.76 2.31
C CYS A 51 2.22 1.10 3.70
N PRO A 52 2.90 -0.06 3.88
CA PRO A 52 2.99 -0.68 5.20
C PRO A 52 3.71 0.17 6.26
N ASP A 53 4.65 1.05 5.88
CA ASP A 53 5.32 1.94 6.82
C ASP A 53 4.34 2.96 7.42
N TRP A 54 3.41 3.50 6.63
CA TRP A 54 2.36 4.39 7.12
C TRP A 54 1.45 3.69 8.12
N ALA A 55 0.99 2.48 7.76
CA ALA A 55 0.15 1.69 8.66
C ALA A 55 0.88 1.33 9.95
N TYR A 56 2.18 1.02 9.87
CA TYR A 56 3.01 0.75 11.03
C TYR A 56 3.04 1.95 11.99
N THR A 57 3.33 3.14 11.48
CA THR A 57 3.37 4.37 12.29
C THR A 57 1.99 4.68 12.92
N LEU A 58 0.89 4.49 12.18
CA LEU A 58 -0.46 4.70 12.70
C LEU A 58 -0.78 3.77 13.87
N VAL A 59 -0.43 2.47 13.74
CA VAL A 59 -0.80 1.42 14.69
C VAL A 59 0.16 1.32 15.87
N SER A 60 1.46 1.60 15.66
CA SER A 60 2.46 1.61 16.75
C SER A 60 2.22 2.71 17.77
N GLY A 61 1.56 3.80 17.37
CA GLY A 61 1.39 5.00 18.18
C GLY A 61 2.55 5.98 18.06
N GLU A 62 3.48 5.73 17.15
CA GLU A 62 4.53 6.69 16.81
C GLU A 62 3.92 7.96 16.19
N ASP A 63 4.62 9.08 16.32
CA ASP A 63 4.22 10.31 15.67
C ASP A 63 4.38 10.19 14.15
N MET A 64 3.38 10.69 13.42
CA MET A 64 3.50 10.77 11.97
C MET A 64 4.63 11.73 11.60
N PRO A 65 5.50 11.36 10.64
CA PRO A 65 6.54 12.25 10.19
C PRO A 65 5.95 13.55 9.64
N GLU A 66 6.61 14.66 9.89
CA GLU A 66 6.21 15.93 9.29
C GLU A 66 6.28 15.85 7.76
N MET A 67 5.18 16.27 7.11
CA MET A 67 5.09 16.36 5.66
C MET A 67 5.64 17.72 5.18
N ASN A 68 6.97 17.85 5.18
CA ASN A 68 7.68 19.02 4.68
C ASN A 68 8.49 18.70 3.41
N GLU A 69 9.14 19.72 2.83
CA GLU A 69 9.91 19.55 1.58
C GLU A 69 11.04 18.52 1.73
N GLU A 70 11.71 18.50 2.87
CA GLU A 70 12.84 17.59 3.13
C GLU A 70 12.38 16.14 3.22
N SER A 71 11.32 15.87 4.01
CA SER A 71 10.73 14.53 4.15
C SER A 71 10.15 14.01 2.82
N MET A 72 9.53 14.89 2.03
CA MET A 72 9.02 14.55 0.71
C MET A 72 10.15 14.29 -0.30
N ALA A 73 11.24 15.03 -0.24
CA ALA A 73 12.41 14.78 -1.07
C ALA A 73 13.07 13.45 -0.73
N ALA A 74 13.23 13.14 0.57
CA ALA A 74 13.76 11.87 1.05
C ALA A 74 12.87 10.69 0.60
N TYR A 75 11.54 10.80 0.76
CA TYR A 75 10.58 9.82 0.27
C TYR A 75 10.73 9.56 -1.23
N LYS A 76 10.74 10.62 -2.04
CA LYS A 76 10.89 10.50 -3.49
C LYS A 76 12.23 9.89 -3.89
N ALA A 77 13.32 10.24 -3.20
CA ALA A 77 14.64 9.67 -3.45
C ALA A 77 14.69 8.17 -3.13
N GLU A 78 14.04 7.75 -2.04
CA GLU A 78 13.95 6.33 -1.67
C GLU A 78 13.19 5.53 -2.75
N ILE A 79 11.95 5.93 -3.06
CA ILE A 79 11.11 5.18 -4.01
C ILE A 79 11.66 5.21 -5.45
N ALA A 80 12.41 6.25 -5.83
CA ALA A 80 13.03 6.33 -7.16
C ALA A 80 14.05 5.22 -7.41
N THR A 81 14.56 4.56 -6.38
CA THR A 81 15.45 3.40 -6.51
C THR A 81 14.70 2.09 -6.78
N TRP A 82 13.38 2.09 -6.69
CA TRP A 82 12.51 0.92 -6.89
C TRP A 82 11.92 0.96 -8.29
N ASP A 83 12.70 0.63 -9.28
CA ASP A 83 12.42 0.85 -10.70
C ASP A 83 11.83 -0.38 -11.42
N THR A 84 11.66 -1.50 -10.70
CA THR A 84 11.07 -2.74 -11.24
C THR A 84 9.98 -3.31 -10.32
N VAL A 85 9.10 -4.14 -10.88
CA VAL A 85 8.06 -4.84 -10.12
C VAL A 85 8.67 -5.70 -9.02
N ASP A 86 9.75 -6.43 -9.32
CA ASP A 86 10.39 -7.34 -8.36
C ASP A 86 11.01 -6.58 -7.19
N VAL A 87 11.64 -5.43 -7.42
CA VAL A 87 12.20 -4.58 -6.36
C VAL A 87 11.07 -4.01 -5.50
N CYS A 88 10.02 -3.44 -6.09
CA CYS A 88 8.87 -2.95 -5.35
C CYS A 88 8.21 -4.05 -4.50
N LYS A 89 8.05 -5.25 -5.08
CA LYS A 89 7.48 -6.41 -4.38
C LYS A 89 8.33 -6.83 -3.18
N ALA A 90 9.64 -6.90 -3.35
CA ALA A 90 10.58 -7.27 -2.28
C ALA A 90 10.55 -6.24 -1.13
N GLU A 91 10.58 -4.95 -1.47
CA GLU A 91 10.50 -3.85 -0.50
C GLU A 91 9.14 -3.82 0.22
N CYS A 92 8.04 -4.11 -0.50
CA CYS A 92 6.72 -4.26 0.10
C CYS A 92 6.69 -5.42 1.11
N GLN A 93 7.15 -6.60 0.70
CA GLN A 93 7.11 -7.80 1.54
C GLN A 93 7.91 -7.61 2.84
N LYS A 94 9.10 -7.04 2.76
CA LYS A 94 9.93 -6.71 3.92
C LYS A 94 9.19 -5.81 4.92
N ARG A 95 8.44 -4.82 4.44
CA ARG A 95 7.66 -3.90 5.27
C ARG A 95 6.39 -4.55 5.83
N LEU A 96 5.73 -5.39 5.04
CA LEU A 96 4.58 -6.17 5.49
C LEU A 96 4.96 -7.13 6.61
N GLU A 97 6.11 -7.80 6.55
CA GLU A 97 6.58 -8.68 7.63
C GLU A 97 6.69 -7.94 8.96
N LYS A 98 7.32 -6.75 8.95
CA LYS A 98 7.43 -5.89 10.13
C LYS A 98 6.05 -5.45 10.63
N LEU A 99 5.16 -5.04 9.74
CA LEU A 99 3.80 -4.62 10.07
C LEU A 99 2.99 -5.77 10.67
N PHE A 100 3.07 -6.96 10.08
CA PHE A 100 2.33 -8.12 10.55
C PHE A 100 2.84 -8.64 11.92
N GLU A 101 4.12 -8.47 12.21
CA GLU A 101 4.64 -8.73 13.55
C GLU A 101 4.00 -7.79 14.58
N LEU A 102 3.89 -6.49 14.28
CA LEU A 102 3.18 -5.53 15.11
C LEU A 102 1.71 -5.94 15.32
N TYR A 103 1.00 -6.33 14.24
CA TYR A 103 -0.40 -6.72 14.31
C TYR A 103 -0.63 -7.99 15.18
N ARG A 104 0.23 -9.01 15.03
CA ARG A 104 0.14 -10.23 15.86
C ARG A 104 0.30 -9.95 17.34
N ASN A 105 1.12 -8.97 17.69
CA ASN A 105 1.43 -8.59 19.07
C ASN A 105 0.46 -7.53 19.64
N LEU A 106 -0.46 -6.99 18.83
CA LEU A 106 -1.42 -6.00 19.28
C LEU A 106 -2.48 -6.64 20.18
N PRO A 107 -2.66 -6.18 21.46
CA PRO A 107 -3.71 -6.67 22.34
C PRO A 107 -5.11 -6.35 21.79
N ASP A 108 -6.07 -7.26 22.03
CA ASP A 108 -7.44 -7.10 21.50
C ASP A 108 -8.15 -5.86 22.08
N GLU A 109 -7.79 -5.48 23.32
CA GLU A 109 -8.32 -4.29 23.98
C GLU A 109 -8.01 -3.00 23.23
N ARG A 110 -6.91 -2.98 22.48
CA ARG A 110 -6.52 -1.82 21.68
C ARG A 110 -7.32 -1.65 20.40
N LEU A 111 -8.05 -2.65 19.92
CA LEU A 111 -8.77 -2.60 18.65
C LEU A 111 -9.84 -1.51 18.61
N ALA A 112 -10.42 -1.18 19.77
CA ALA A 112 -11.43 -0.12 19.90
C ALA A 112 -10.83 1.28 20.17
N GLU A 113 -9.52 1.41 20.38
CA GLU A 113 -8.86 2.71 20.50
C GLU A 113 -9.06 3.53 19.24
N THR A 114 -9.26 4.82 19.39
CA THR A 114 -9.47 5.72 18.25
C THR A 114 -8.37 6.77 18.14
N LYS A 115 -8.10 7.16 16.89
CA LYS A 115 -7.21 8.28 16.57
C LYS A 115 -7.87 9.16 15.52
N TRP A 116 -7.90 10.46 15.77
CA TRP A 116 -8.39 11.39 14.75
C TRP A 116 -7.39 11.49 13.60
N LEU A 117 -7.89 11.32 12.37
CA LEU A 117 -7.10 11.46 11.16
C LEU A 117 -7.83 12.35 10.15
N PRO A 118 -7.11 13.17 9.35
CA PRO A 118 -7.73 14.15 8.44
C PRO A 118 -8.27 13.54 7.14
N TYR A 119 -8.38 12.22 7.05
CA TYR A 119 -8.85 11.55 5.83
C TYR A 119 -10.38 11.56 5.74
N GLY A 120 -10.91 11.65 4.52
CA GLY A 120 -12.35 11.63 4.28
C GLY A 120 -13.12 12.79 4.92
N GLY A 121 -12.47 13.92 5.10
CA GLY A 121 -13.05 15.08 5.79
C GLY A 121 -12.74 15.13 7.29
N GLY A 122 -11.97 14.20 7.81
CA GLY A 122 -11.56 14.11 9.22
C GLY A 122 -12.59 13.40 10.10
N LYS A 123 -12.17 12.31 10.71
CA LYS A 123 -12.95 11.56 11.71
C LYS A 123 -12.04 10.81 12.67
N ASP A 124 -12.61 10.28 13.74
CA ASP A 124 -11.96 9.29 14.57
C ASP A 124 -12.01 7.92 13.87
N PHE A 125 -10.84 7.34 13.66
CA PHE A 125 -10.67 5.98 13.13
C PHE A 125 -10.33 5.03 14.27
N THR A 126 -10.97 3.87 14.31
CA THR A 126 -10.59 2.81 15.25
C THR A 126 -9.26 2.18 14.84
N MET A 127 -8.61 1.53 15.80
CA MET A 127 -7.38 0.77 15.52
C MET A 127 -7.61 -0.29 14.44
N GLU A 128 -8.75 -0.97 14.46
CA GLU A 128 -9.15 -1.95 13.45
C GLU A 128 -9.25 -1.33 12.05
N GLU A 129 -9.88 -0.14 11.92
CA GLU A 129 -9.95 0.59 10.65
C GLU A 129 -8.55 0.96 10.14
N MET A 130 -7.66 1.44 11.04
CA MET A 130 -6.27 1.79 10.68
C MET A 130 -5.47 0.57 10.24
N MET A 131 -5.62 -0.58 10.90
CA MET A 131 -5.00 -1.84 10.51
C MET A 131 -5.48 -2.34 9.15
N SER A 132 -6.73 -2.07 8.80
CA SER A 132 -7.35 -2.49 7.54
C SER A 132 -6.98 -1.60 6.34
N TYR A 133 -6.36 -0.44 6.58
CA TYR A 133 -6.00 0.51 5.53
C TYR A 133 -5.10 -0.09 4.42
N PRO A 134 -4.05 -0.87 4.71
CA PRO A 134 -3.23 -1.46 3.65
C PRO A 134 -4.02 -2.40 2.73
N HIS A 135 -4.93 -3.21 3.27
CA HIS A 135 -5.81 -4.06 2.46
C HIS A 135 -6.62 -3.24 1.45
N TRP A 136 -7.25 -2.15 1.93
CA TRP A 136 -8.00 -1.24 1.06
C TRP A 136 -7.09 -0.65 -0.03
N ASN A 137 -5.90 -0.17 0.34
CA ASN A 137 -4.98 0.48 -0.60
C ASN A 137 -4.48 -0.48 -1.69
N PHE A 138 -4.10 -1.71 -1.31
CA PHE A 138 -3.73 -2.75 -2.28
C PHE A 138 -4.88 -3.08 -3.24
N THR A 139 -6.09 -3.26 -2.73
CA THR A 139 -7.28 -3.57 -3.55
C THR A 139 -7.62 -2.41 -4.50
N TYR A 140 -7.54 -1.17 -4.01
CA TYR A 140 -7.78 0.03 -4.82
C TYR A 140 -6.81 0.12 -5.99
N HIS A 141 -5.52 -0.05 -5.75
CA HIS A 141 -4.50 0.02 -6.80
C HIS A 141 -4.49 -1.22 -7.71
N ALA A 142 -4.82 -2.40 -7.23
CA ALA A 142 -4.99 -3.58 -8.08
C ALA A 142 -6.04 -3.32 -9.18
N GLY A 143 -7.19 -2.73 -8.81
CA GLY A 143 -8.21 -2.32 -9.76
C GLY A 143 -7.74 -1.25 -10.76
N GLN A 144 -6.94 -0.28 -10.32
CA GLN A 144 -6.38 0.74 -11.21
C GLN A 144 -5.35 0.14 -12.18
N ILE A 145 -4.46 -0.74 -11.72
CA ILE A 145 -3.48 -1.42 -12.56
C ILE A 145 -4.19 -2.27 -13.61
N ALA A 146 -5.19 -3.05 -13.21
CA ALA A 146 -6.00 -3.84 -14.13
C ALA A 146 -6.69 -2.96 -15.20
N TYR A 147 -7.22 -1.81 -14.80
CA TYR A 147 -7.84 -0.87 -15.73
C TYR A 147 -6.83 -0.25 -16.70
N ILE A 148 -5.63 0.12 -16.22
CA ILE A 148 -4.54 0.61 -17.08
C ILE A 148 -4.18 -0.43 -18.15
N GLN A 149 -4.13 -1.72 -17.79
CA GLN A 149 -3.88 -2.80 -18.73
C GLN A 149 -4.93 -2.84 -19.86
N THR A 150 -6.21 -2.65 -19.53
CA THR A 150 -7.26 -2.60 -20.55
C THR A 150 -7.11 -1.43 -21.52
N LEU A 151 -6.55 -0.30 -21.08
CA LEU A 151 -6.37 0.89 -21.92
C LEU A 151 -5.34 0.70 -23.05
N TYR A 152 -4.38 -0.21 -22.88
CA TYR A 152 -3.45 -0.56 -23.95
C TYR A 152 -3.74 -1.93 -24.61
N GLY A 153 -4.93 -2.49 -24.35
CA GLY A 153 -5.48 -3.64 -25.09
C GLY A 153 -5.29 -4.99 -24.41
N ASP A 154 -4.71 -5.05 -23.22
CA ASP A 154 -4.66 -6.26 -22.41
C ASP A 154 -6.03 -6.48 -21.73
N LYS A 155 -6.63 -7.63 -21.95
CA LYS A 155 -7.97 -7.98 -21.43
C LYS A 155 -7.93 -9.21 -20.52
N GLU A 156 -6.75 -9.69 -20.21
CA GLU A 156 -6.60 -10.85 -19.37
C GLU A 156 -6.89 -10.50 -17.89
N MET A 157 -7.33 -11.51 -17.16
CA MET A 157 -7.50 -11.45 -15.71
C MET A 157 -6.36 -12.26 -15.07
N TYR A 158 -5.59 -11.62 -14.22
CA TYR A 158 -4.40 -12.19 -13.60
C TYR A 158 -4.62 -12.61 -12.14
#